data_cc1300d4ed6a8a5149b79f6ceafa7299
#
_entry.id   cc1300d4ed6a8a5149b79f6ceafa7299
#
_cell.length_a   1.000
_cell.length_b   1.000
_cell.length_c   1.000
_cell.angle_alpha   90.00
_cell.angle_beta   90.00
_cell.angle_gamma   90.00
#
_symmetry.space_group_name_H-M   'P 1'
#
loop_
_entity.id
_entity.type
_entity.pdbx_description
1 polymer ?
#
loop_
_entity_poly.entity_id
_entity_poly.type
_entity_poly.pdbx_seq_one_letter_code
_entity_poly.pdbx_strand_id
1 'polypeptide(L)'
;MSNISVKNLSVHYDGYCALKSVDFEAGKGEFVAIVGKSGSGKTTFLHALARFVEFSGDISVPKNVGMVFQHYAVFPWFTASENIAFGLENETKEKRAQIVSEHLKLAELEDKKDKYPAELSGGQVQRIALARSLAHNPEVLLMDEPYGALDAYTRDKMQQWLLDIWTTHKKTIVFVTHNIEEAIFLADRVLVLNDQKFVGEYKISFARPRHESIKFSLEFNKLRQQIFESLNHTNN
;
A
#
# COMPACT_ATOMS: atom_id res chain seq x y z
N MET A 1 20.32 6.37 1.99
CA MET A 1 20.26 5.12 2.80
C MET A 1 18.89 4.52 2.56
N SER A 2 18.82 3.21 2.25
CA SER A 2 17.56 2.49 2.08
C SER A 2 16.79 2.42 3.40
N ASN A 3 15.47 2.62 3.35
CA ASN A 3 14.60 2.48 4.51
C ASN A 3 14.14 1.02 4.69
N ILE A 4 14.09 0.28 3.58
CA ILE A 4 13.79 -1.15 3.54
C ILE A 4 14.91 -1.82 2.75
N SER A 5 15.43 -2.93 3.25
CA SER A 5 16.39 -3.79 2.53
C SER A 5 16.01 -5.25 2.75
N VAL A 6 15.92 -5.99 1.65
CA VAL A 6 15.60 -7.41 1.61
C VAL A 6 16.64 -8.12 0.76
N LYS A 7 17.21 -9.21 1.27
CA LYS A 7 18.21 -10.00 0.57
C LYS A 7 17.86 -11.48 0.62
N ASN A 8 17.87 -12.12 -0.56
CA ASN A 8 17.63 -13.55 -0.73
C ASN A 8 16.35 -14.06 -0.04
N LEU A 9 15.30 -13.23 0.00
CA LEU A 9 14.04 -13.58 0.66
C LEU A 9 13.36 -14.76 -0.05
N SER A 10 13.10 -15.82 0.70
CA SER A 10 12.27 -16.94 0.25
C SER A 10 11.20 -17.26 1.28
N VAL A 11 9.99 -17.57 0.79
CA VAL A 11 8.84 -17.97 1.62
C VAL A 11 8.24 -19.25 1.07
N HIS A 12 8.00 -20.21 1.96
CA HIS A 12 7.42 -21.51 1.62
C HIS A 12 6.20 -21.79 2.50
N TYR A 13 5.14 -22.35 1.92
CA TYR A 13 3.94 -22.86 2.58
C TYR A 13 3.73 -24.31 2.18
N ASP A 14 3.74 -25.24 3.12
CA ASP A 14 3.38 -26.67 2.91
C ASP A 14 3.89 -27.28 1.58
N GLY A 15 5.16 -27.05 1.26
CA GLY A 15 5.81 -27.54 0.03
C GLY A 15 5.63 -26.64 -1.20
N TYR A 16 4.86 -25.55 -1.11
CA TYR A 16 4.75 -24.55 -2.16
C TYR A 16 5.70 -23.38 -1.90
N CYS A 17 6.53 -23.05 -2.90
CA CYS A 17 7.38 -21.86 -2.86
C CYS A 17 6.56 -20.64 -3.31
N ALA A 18 6.32 -19.69 -2.42
CA ALA A 18 5.58 -18.47 -2.73
C ALA A 18 6.49 -17.31 -3.18
N LEU A 19 7.74 -17.28 -2.67
CA LEU A 19 8.79 -16.35 -3.08
C LEU A 19 10.12 -17.09 -3.13
N LYS A 20 10.92 -16.84 -4.15
CA LYS A 20 12.16 -17.56 -4.41
C LYS A 20 13.35 -16.61 -4.55
N SER A 21 14.11 -16.44 -3.46
CA SER A 21 15.34 -15.63 -3.42
C SER A 21 15.17 -14.25 -4.06
N VAL A 22 14.22 -13.46 -3.53
CA VAL A 22 13.96 -12.10 -4.01
C VAL A 22 14.77 -11.08 -3.23
N ASP A 23 15.32 -10.10 -3.95
CA ASP A 23 16.00 -8.94 -3.39
C ASP A 23 15.14 -7.69 -3.63
N PHE A 24 15.13 -6.78 -2.65
CA PHE A 24 14.35 -5.55 -2.74
C PHE A 24 14.97 -4.45 -1.86
N GLU A 25 14.96 -3.23 -2.36
CA GLU A 25 15.30 -2.06 -1.58
C GLU A 25 14.29 -0.94 -1.82
N ALA A 26 14.01 -0.15 -0.78
CA ALA A 26 13.26 1.09 -0.93
C ALA A 26 13.91 2.21 -0.13
N GLY A 27 14.01 3.38 -0.73
CA GLY A 27 14.52 4.60 -0.11
C GLY A 27 13.52 5.20 0.89
N LYS A 28 14.03 6.05 1.79
CA LYS A 28 13.15 6.80 2.70
C LYS A 28 12.25 7.75 1.91
N GLY A 29 10.94 7.67 2.17
CA GLY A 29 9.94 8.48 1.49
C GLY A 29 9.65 8.06 0.05
N GLU A 30 10.19 6.94 -0.43
CA GLU A 30 9.91 6.39 -1.75
C GLU A 30 8.55 5.70 -1.77
N PHE A 31 7.82 5.88 -2.87
CA PHE A 31 6.59 5.16 -3.16
C PHE A 31 6.89 4.05 -4.18
N VAL A 32 6.98 2.81 -3.74
CA VAL A 32 7.24 1.65 -4.62
C VAL A 32 5.94 0.86 -4.82
N ALA A 33 5.57 0.60 -6.07
CA ALA A 33 4.49 -0.31 -6.38
C ALA A 33 5.03 -1.67 -6.85
N ILE A 34 4.33 -2.74 -6.49
CA ILE A 34 4.61 -4.10 -6.95
C ILE A 34 3.37 -4.59 -7.69
N VAL A 35 3.53 -4.89 -8.97
CA VAL A 35 2.46 -5.46 -9.80
C VAL A 35 2.74 -6.93 -10.09
N GLY A 36 1.68 -7.72 -10.23
CA GLY A 36 1.81 -9.15 -10.53
C GLY A 36 0.45 -9.81 -10.68
N LYS A 37 0.40 -10.98 -11.33
CA LYS A 37 -0.81 -11.79 -11.45
C LYS A 37 -1.28 -12.26 -10.07
N SER A 38 -2.55 -12.69 -9.96
CA SER A 38 -3.01 -13.38 -8.75
C SER A 38 -2.14 -14.61 -8.48
N GLY A 39 -1.76 -14.83 -7.23
CA GLY A 39 -0.89 -15.93 -6.83
C GLY A 39 0.62 -15.73 -7.10
N SER A 40 1.06 -14.58 -7.62
CA SER A 40 2.50 -14.34 -7.88
C SER A 40 3.36 -14.13 -6.63
N GLY A 41 2.77 -14.03 -5.43
CA GLY A 41 3.50 -13.84 -4.17
C GLY A 41 3.46 -12.40 -3.61
N LYS A 42 2.70 -11.46 -4.20
CA LYS A 42 2.65 -10.05 -3.77
C LYS A 42 2.24 -9.87 -2.30
N THR A 43 1.10 -10.44 -1.90
CA THR A 43 0.62 -10.43 -0.51
C THR A 43 1.62 -11.11 0.42
N THR A 44 2.21 -12.23 -0.01
CA THR A 44 3.26 -12.93 0.74
C THR A 44 4.47 -12.04 0.98
N PHE A 45 4.88 -11.26 -0.02
CA PHE A 45 5.98 -10.31 0.11
C PHE A 45 5.68 -9.23 1.16
N LEU A 46 4.48 -8.63 1.13
CA LEU A 46 4.07 -7.68 2.17
C LEU A 46 4.00 -8.33 3.56
N HIS A 47 3.47 -9.55 3.65
CA HIS A 47 3.41 -10.27 4.93
C HIS A 47 4.80 -10.61 5.48
N ALA A 48 5.77 -10.92 4.61
CA ALA A 48 7.15 -11.11 5.04
C ALA A 48 7.79 -9.81 5.55
N LEU A 49 7.56 -8.66 4.89
CA LEU A 49 7.98 -7.34 5.38
C LEU A 49 7.34 -7.00 6.74
N ALA A 50 6.06 -7.34 6.92
CA ALA A 50 5.32 -7.16 8.19
C ALA A 50 5.66 -8.23 9.25
N ARG A 51 6.48 -9.24 8.92
CA ARG A 51 6.84 -10.39 9.77
C ARG A 51 5.64 -11.23 10.21
N PHE A 52 4.61 -11.33 9.35
CA PHE A 52 3.43 -12.15 9.60
C PHE A 52 3.59 -13.61 9.15
N VAL A 53 4.65 -13.90 8.39
CA VAL A 53 4.96 -15.23 7.88
C VAL A 53 6.42 -15.57 8.14
N GLU A 54 6.74 -16.84 8.23
CA GLU A 54 8.11 -17.33 8.30
C GLU A 54 8.81 -17.17 6.94
N PHE A 55 10.06 -16.81 6.97
CA PHE A 55 10.87 -16.60 5.78
C PHE A 55 12.32 -17.00 6.02
N SER A 56 13.06 -17.21 4.95
CA SER A 56 14.53 -17.29 4.92
C SER A 56 15.10 -16.09 4.16
N GLY A 57 16.35 -15.73 4.43
CA GLY A 57 17.02 -14.53 3.94
C GLY A 57 16.99 -13.39 4.97
N ASP A 58 17.39 -12.20 4.56
CA ASP A 58 17.53 -11.05 5.44
C ASP A 58 16.48 -9.97 5.11
N ILE A 59 15.76 -9.51 6.12
CA ILE A 59 14.85 -8.37 6.03
C ILE A 59 15.23 -7.32 7.07
N SER A 60 15.51 -6.11 6.59
CA SER A 60 15.69 -4.90 7.40
C SER A 60 14.56 -3.92 7.07
N VAL A 61 13.69 -3.69 8.05
CA VAL A 61 12.54 -2.75 7.98
C VAL A 61 12.51 -1.97 9.28
N PRO A 62 12.09 -0.70 9.29
CA PRO A 62 11.81 0.04 10.53
C PRO A 62 10.85 -0.74 11.45
N LYS A 63 10.95 -0.50 12.76
CA LYS A 63 10.07 -1.17 13.73
C LYS A 63 8.60 -0.74 13.60
N ASN A 64 8.38 0.51 13.21
CA ASN A 64 7.04 1.07 13.11
C ASN A 64 6.54 0.98 11.66
N VAL A 65 5.79 -0.08 11.38
CA VAL A 65 5.19 -0.40 10.09
C VAL A 65 3.67 -0.35 10.22
N GLY A 66 3.02 0.42 9.35
CA GLY A 66 1.57 0.40 9.18
C GLY A 66 1.18 -0.54 8.05
N MET A 67 0.01 -1.17 8.13
CA MET A 67 -0.51 -2.01 7.06
C MET A 67 -1.98 -1.71 6.77
N VAL A 68 -2.30 -1.60 5.48
CA VAL A 68 -3.67 -1.54 4.95
C VAL A 68 -3.92 -2.84 4.19
N PHE A 69 -4.89 -3.61 4.66
CA PHE A 69 -5.26 -4.91 4.08
C PHE A 69 -6.27 -4.76 2.95
N GLN A 70 -6.33 -5.72 2.06
CA GLN A 70 -7.26 -5.79 0.92
C GLN A 70 -8.73 -5.64 1.34
N HIS A 71 -9.13 -6.23 2.45
CA HIS A 71 -10.48 -6.13 3.03
C HIS A 71 -10.57 -5.07 4.14
N TYR A 72 -9.67 -4.07 4.12
CA TYR A 72 -9.57 -2.93 5.03
C TYR A 72 -9.36 -3.29 6.51
N ALA A 73 -9.77 -4.46 6.94
CA ALA A 73 -9.67 -4.98 8.32
C ALA A 73 -10.17 -3.99 9.38
N VAL A 74 -11.18 -3.16 9.06
CA VAL A 74 -11.85 -2.30 10.04
C VAL A 74 -12.72 -3.14 10.96
N PHE A 75 -12.80 -2.74 12.22
CA PHE A 75 -13.63 -3.42 13.20
C PHE A 75 -15.11 -2.99 13.02
N PRO A 76 -16.02 -3.89 12.62
CA PRO A 76 -17.40 -3.52 12.30
C PRO A 76 -18.20 -3.07 13.53
N TRP A 77 -17.76 -3.43 14.74
CA TRP A 77 -18.36 -3.04 16.02
C TRP A 77 -17.78 -1.75 16.61
N PHE A 78 -16.80 -1.14 15.98
CA PHE A 78 -16.23 0.15 16.37
C PHE A 78 -16.73 1.24 15.41
N THR A 79 -16.96 2.44 15.96
CA THR A 79 -17.19 3.65 15.17
C THR A 79 -15.95 4.05 14.37
N ALA A 80 -16.06 5.03 13.49
CA ALA A 80 -14.92 5.58 12.75
C ALA A 80 -13.82 6.07 13.70
N SER A 81 -14.19 6.83 14.75
CA SER A 81 -13.25 7.33 15.75
C SER A 81 -12.59 6.21 16.56
N GLU A 82 -13.33 5.19 16.98
CA GLU A 82 -12.81 4.05 17.72
C GLU A 82 -11.86 3.19 16.87
N ASN A 83 -12.17 3.00 15.59
CA ASN A 83 -11.26 2.33 14.65
C ASN A 83 -9.92 3.06 14.55
N ILE A 84 -9.93 4.40 14.40
CA ILE A 84 -8.69 5.19 14.34
C ILE A 84 -7.95 5.18 15.68
N ALA A 85 -8.68 5.15 16.79
CA ALA A 85 -8.14 5.12 18.14
C ALA A 85 -7.51 3.77 18.52
N PHE A 86 -7.81 2.71 17.77
CA PHE A 86 -7.32 1.36 18.06
C PHE A 86 -5.80 1.30 18.00
N GLY A 87 -5.19 0.75 19.06
CA GLY A 87 -3.74 0.64 19.19
C GLY A 87 -3.07 1.88 19.82
N LEU A 88 -3.84 2.93 20.18
CA LEU A 88 -3.34 4.13 20.86
C LEU A 88 -3.55 4.08 22.39
N GLU A 89 -3.67 2.88 22.95
CA GLU A 89 -3.97 2.69 24.39
C GLU A 89 -2.84 3.20 25.30
N ASN A 90 -1.62 3.25 24.81
CA ASN A 90 -0.45 3.74 25.54
C ASN A 90 -0.34 5.28 25.56
N GLU A 91 -1.15 5.99 24.78
CA GLU A 91 -1.19 7.45 24.77
C GLU A 91 -2.11 7.99 25.86
N THR A 92 -1.84 9.20 26.37
CA THR A 92 -2.77 9.87 27.28
C THR A 92 -4.11 10.11 26.60
N LYS A 93 -5.19 10.24 27.39
CA LYS A 93 -6.53 10.47 26.88
C LYS A 93 -6.61 11.70 25.96
N GLU A 94 -5.94 12.78 26.37
CA GLU A 94 -5.89 14.04 25.62
C GLU A 94 -5.16 13.88 24.28
N LYS A 95 -3.98 13.23 24.31
CA LYS A 95 -3.17 13.00 23.12
C LYS A 95 -3.87 12.05 22.14
N ARG A 96 -4.48 10.99 22.65
CA ARG A 96 -5.30 10.06 21.86
C ARG A 96 -6.45 10.79 21.17
N ALA A 97 -7.19 11.64 21.89
CA ALA A 97 -8.28 12.43 21.31
C ALA A 97 -7.78 13.39 20.21
N GLN A 98 -6.63 14.02 20.43
CA GLN A 98 -5.99 14.88 19.41
C GLN A 98 -5.63 14.08 18.16
N ILE A 99 -4.92 12.94 18.29
CA ILE A 99 -4.53 12.08 17.16
C ILE A 99 -5.77 11.64 16.39
N VAL A 100 -6.82 11.18 17.07
CA VAL A 100 -8.07 10.75 16.43
C VAL A 100 -8.71 11.90 15.64
N SER A 101 -8.79 13.09 16.24
CA SER A 101 -9.36 14.26 15.58
C SER A 101 -8.57 14.66 14.31
N GLU A 102 -7.23 14.68 14.39
CA GLU A 102 -6.36 14.97 13.26
C GLU A 102 -6.54 13.96 12.12
N HIS A 103 -6.68 12.67 12.44
CA HIS A 103 -6.83 11.61 11.44
C HIS A 103 -8.25 11.49 10.89
N LEU A 104 -9.29 11.86 11.65
CA LEU A 104 -10.65 12.04 11.11
C LEU A 104 -10.68 13.18 10.10
N LYS A 105 -10.01 14.29 10.40
CA LYS A 105 -9.87 15.42 9.47
C LYS A 105 -9.09 15.00 8.22
N LEU A 106 -7.97 14.29 8.38
CA LEU A 106 -7.20 13.75 7.26
C LEU A 106 -8.05 12.83 6.37
N ALA A 107 -8.93 12.03 6.99
CA ALA A 107 -9.86 11.13 6.29
C ALA A 107 -11.09 11.86 5.69
N GLU A 108 -11.29 13.15 5.99
CA GLU A 108 -12.50 13.92 5.65
C GLU A 108 -13.78 13.28 6.20
N LEU A 109 -13.74 12.84 7.46
CA LEU A 109 -14.82 12.10 8.14
C LEU A 109 -15.18 12.67 9.52
N GLU A 110 -14.89 13.96 9.78
CA GLU A 110 -15.20 14.60 11.08
C GLU A 110 -16.69 14.51 11.42
N ASP A 111 -17.55 14.71 10.42
CA ASP A 111 -19.02 14.63 10.55
C ASP A 111 -19.55 13.19 10.71
N LYS A 112 -18.69 12.19 10.53
CA LYS A 112 -19.01 10.76 10.56
C LYS A 112 -18.26 9.98 11.64
N LYS A 113 -17.65 10.70 12.61
CA LYS A 113 -16.80 10.11 13.65
C LYS A 113 -17.49 9.01 14.47
N ASP A 114 -18.80 9.13 14.68
CA ASP A 114 -19.62 8.23 15.48
C ASP A 114 -20.36 7.17 14.65
N LYS A 115 -20.11 7.12 13.32
CA LYS A 115 -20.71 6.15 12.40
C LYS A 115 -19.93 4.82 12.43
N TYR A 116 -20.70 3.73 12.33
CA TYR A 116 -20.14 2.38 12.18
C TYR A 116 -19.83 2.09 10.70
N PRO A 117 -18.88 1.17 10.40
CA PRO A 117 -18.52 0.82 9.02
C PRO A 117 -19.71 0.45 8.12
N ALA A 118 -20.75 -0.20 8.67
CA ALA A 118 -21.96 -0.57 7.93
C ALA A 118 -22.81 0.64 7.47
N GLU A 119 -22.60 1.83 8.03
CA GLU A 119 -23.29 3.07 7.70
C GLU A 119 -22.49 3.94 6.69
N LEU A 120 -21.34 3.46 6.24
CA LEU A 120 -20.38 4.21 5.44
C LEU A 120 -20.20 3.58 4.05
N SER A 121 -19.83 4.41 3.06
CA SER A 121 -19.45 3.91 1.75
C SER A 121 -18.10 3.16 1.79
N GLY A 122 -17.84 2.31 0.79
CA GLY A 122 -16.57 1.59 0.70
C GLY A 122 -15.34 2.50 0.71
N GLY A 123 -15.39 3.64 0.03
CA GLY A 123 -14.33 4.64 0.06
C GLY A 123 -14.14 5.29 1.45
N GLN A 124 -15.22 5.53 2.19
CA GLN A 124 -15.15 6.03 3.56
C GLN A 124 -14.55 4.99 4.51
N VAL A 125 -14.93 3.73 4.39
CA VAL A 125 -14.35 2.62 5.16
C VAL A 125 -12.83 2.49 4.86
N GLN A 126 -12.43 2.63 3.61
CA GLN A 126 -11.03 2.64 3.23
C GLN A 126 -10.25 3.82 3.84
N ARG A 127 -10.84 5.02 3.86
CA ARG A 127 -10.22 6.19 4.52
C ARG A 127 -10.00 5.96 6.01
N ILE A 128 -10.94 5.29 6.69
CA ILE A 128 -10.77 4.88 8.10
C ILE A 128 -9.59 3.91 8.23
N ALA A 129 -9.50 2.89 7.38
CA ALA A 129 -8.40 1.91 7.44
C ALA A 129 -7.03 2.57 7.27
N LEU A 130 -6.92 3.51 6.31
CA LEU A 130 -5.68 4.26 6.09
C LEU A 130 -5.40 5.23 7.25
N ALA A 131 -6.40 5.97 7.73
CA ALA A 131 -6.25 6.88 8.87
C ALA A 131 -5.80 6.14 10.13
N ARG A 132 -6.39 4.96 10.42
CA ARG A 132 -5.95 4.08 11.52
C ARG A 132 -4.48 3.67 11.36
N SER A 133 -4.09 3.25 10.17
CA SER A 133 -2.71 2.83 9.90
C SER A 133 -1.72 3.99 10.05
N LEU A 134 -2.13 5.22 9.72
CA LEU A 134 -1.31 6.44 9.84
C LEU A 134 -1.28 7.00 11.28
N ALA A 135 -2.32 6.76 12.10
CA ALA A 135 -2.42 7.28 13.47
C ALA A 135 -1.24 6.87 14.36
N HIS A 136 -0.63 5.71 14.07
CA HIS A 136 0.60 5.24 14.72
C HIS A 136 1.87 5.89 14.19
N ASN A 137 1.76 6.87 13.28
CA ASN A 137 2.89 7.57 12.66
C ASN A 137 3.97 6.61 12.11
N PRO A 138 3.60 5.60 11.26
CA PRO A 138 4.56 4.62 10.77
C PRO A 138 5.62 5.27 9.89
N GLU A 139 6.82 4.68 9.85
CA GLU A 139 7.87 5.04 8.91
C GLU A 139 7.65 4.41 7.53
N VAL A 140 7.05 3.23 7.54
CA VAL A 140 6.70 2.45 6.35
C VAL A 140 5.22 2.11 6.36
N LEU A 141 4.55 2.27 5.24
CA LEU A 141 3.17 1.87 5.02
C LEU A 141 3.12 0.78 3.95
N LEU A 142 2.63 -0.38 4.33
CA LEU A 142 2.38 -1.51 3.43
C LEU A 142 0.91 -1.51 3.01
N MET A 143 0.62 -1.64 1.72
CA MET A 143 -0.74 -1.59 1.21
C MET A 143 -1.00 -2.75 0.26
N ASP A 144 -1.93 -3.63 0.63
CA ASP A 144 -2.28 -4.83 -0.13
C ASP A 144 -3.61 -4.62 -0.88
N GLU A 145 -3.52 -4.40 -2.18
CA GLU A 145 -4.65 -4.20 -3.11
C GLU A 145 -5.78 -3.29 -2.55
N PRO A 146 -5.44 -2.09 -2.00
CA PRO A 146 -6.39 -1.33 -1.20
C PRO A 146 -7.61 -0.83 -1.98
N TYR A 147 -7.55 -0.81 -3.32
CA TYR A 147 -8.64 -0.30 -4.17
C TYR A 147 -9.46 -1.39 -4.86
N GLY A 148 -9.20 -2.67 -4.58
CA GLY A 148 -9.81 -3.79 -5.29
C GLY A 148 -11.34 -3.85 -5.20
N ALA A 149 -11.94 -3.38 -4.11
CA ALA A 149 -13.38 -3.39 -3.87
C ALA A 149 -14.11 -2.09 -4.29
N LEU A 150 -13.40 -1.09 -4.84
CA LEU A 150 -13.98 0.20 -5.20
C LEU A 150 -14.39 0.25 -6.67
N ASP A 151 -15.48 0.97 -6.96
CA ASP A 151 -15.83 1.38 -8.31
C ASP A 151 -14.76 2.35 -8.88
N ALA A 152 -14.74 2.51 -10.22
CA ALA A 152 -13.70 3.27 -10.90
C ALA A 152 -13.60 4.74 -10.43
N TYR A 153 -14.76 5.42 -10.26
CA TYR A 153 -14.78 6.83 -9.85
C TYR A 153 -14.29 7.04 -8.42
N THR A 154 -14.73 6.20 -7.49
CA THR A 154 -14.27 6.23 -6.10
C THR A 154 -12.79 5.91 -6.01
N ARG A 155 -12.32 4.94 -6.82
CA ARG A 155 -10.91 4.55 -6.90
C ARG A 155 -10.02 5.72 -7.33
N ASP A 156 -10.36 6.43 -8.41
CA ASP A 156 -9.58 7.57 -8.89
C ASP A 156 -9.48 8.68 -7.83
N LYS A 157 -10.58 9.00 -7.15
CA LYS A 157 -10.58 9.94 -6.02
C LYS A 157 -9.68 9.47 -4.87
N MET A 158 -9.71 8.19 -4.54
CA MET A 158 -8.89 7.64 -3.47
C MET A 158 -7.40 7.60 -3.82
N GLN A 159 -7.06 7.37 -5.09
CA GLN A 159 -5.68 7.47 -5.58
C GLN A 159 -5.13 8.89 -5.45
N GLN A 160 -5.91 9.90 -5.89
CA GLN A 160 -5.51 11.31 -5.74
C GLN A 160 -5.34 11.68 -4.27
N TRP A 161 -6.30 11.32 -3.42
CA TRP A 161 -6.25 11.55 -1.98
C TRP A 161 -5.01 10.90 -1.32
N LEU A 162 -4.64 9.67 -1.70
CA LEU A 162 -3.42 9.02 -1.22
C LEU A 162 -2.16 9.78 -1.65
N LEU A 163 -2.11 10.27 -2.90
CA LEU A 163 -0.99 11.08 -3.38
C LEU A 163 -0.83 12.38 -2.58
N ASP A 164 -1.94 13.04 -2.23
CA ASP A 164 -1.93 14.29 -1.44
C ASP A 164 -1.39 14.03 -0.03
N ILE A 165 -1.85 12.95 0.62
CA ILE A 165 -1.33 12.50 1.93
C ILE A 165 0.15 12.15 1.83
N TRP A 166 0.56 11.36 0.83
CA TRP A 166 1.95 10.96 0.67
C TRP A 166 2.85 12.16 0.40
N THR A 167 2.41 13.12 -0.40
CA THR A 167 3.17 14.34 -0.72
C THR A 167 3.44 15.16 0.55
N THR A 168 2.48 15.22 1.47
CA THR A 168 2.58 15.94 2.74
C THR A 168 3.46 15.20 3.76
N HIS A 169 3.28 13.90 3.91
CA HIS A 169 3.89 13.13 4.99
C HIS A 169 5.18 12.40 4.58
N LYS A 170 5.42 12.21 3.29
CA LYS A 170 6.62 11.55 2.73
C LYS A 170 6.97 10.21 3.40
N LYS A 171 5.96 9.41 3.70
CA LYS A 171 6.17 8.05 4.22
C LYS A 171 6.71 7.14 3.12
N THR A 172 7.54 6.15 3.49
CA THR A 172 7.90 5.09 2.56
C THR A 172 6.68 4.19 2.35
N ILE A 173 6.28 3.97 1.10
CA ILE A 173 5.10 3.13 0.78
C ILE A 173 5.54 1.95 -0.08
N VAL A 174 5.10 0.74 0.30
CA VAL A 174 5.12 -0.45 -0.55
C VAL A 174 3.67 -0.82 -0.86
N PHE A 175 3.29 -0.62 -2.11
CA PHE A 175 1.93 -0.74 -2.61
C PHE A 175 1.81 -1.94 -3.54
N VAL A 176 0.96 -2.89 -3.22
CA VAL A 176 0.71 -4.06 -4.05
C VAL A 176 -0.62 -3.90 -4.78
N THR A 177 -0.62 -4.16 -6.07
CA THR A 177 -1.83 -4.16 -6.90
C THR A 177 -1.67 -5.10 -8.10
N HIS A 178 -2.78 -5.51 -8.69
CA HIS A 178 -2.82 -6.15 -10.01
C HIS A 178 -3.07 -5.14 -11.14
N ASN A 179 -3.35 -3.88 -10.81
CA ASN A 179 -3.66 -2.83 -11.78
C ASN A 179 -2.40 -2.01 -12.10
N ILE A 180 -1.92 -2.15 -13.36
CA ILE A 180 -0.71 -1.46 -13.83
C ILE A 180 -0.89 0.08 -13.83
N GLU A 181 -2.09 0.57 -14.18
CA GLU A 181 -2.36 2.02 -14.23
C GLU A 181 -2.26 2.65 -12.84
N GLU A 182 -2.77 1.98 -11.80
CA GLU A 182 -2.61 2.41 -10.40
C GLU A 182 -1.12 2.51 -10.02
N ALA A 183 -0.36 1.47 -10.34
CA ALA A 183 1.06 1.43 -10.03
C ALA A 183 1.83 2.58 -10.68
N ILE A 184 1.62 2.83 -11.98
CA ILE A 184 2.27 3.92 -12.71
C ILE A 184 1.81 5.29 -12.18
N PHE A 185 0.51 5.43 -11.89
CA PHE A 185 -0.05 6.70 -11.42
C PHE A 185 0.47 7.09 -10.03
N LEU A 186 0.63 6.12 -9.14
CA LEU A 186 0.97 6.37 -7.74
C LEU A 186 2.48 6.37 -7.47
N ALA A 187 3.21 5.40 -8.00
CA ALA A 187 4.56 5.09 -7.53
C ALA A 187 5.67 5.93 -8.19
N ASP A 188 6.82 5.99 -7.53
CA ASP A 188 8.07 6.49 -8.10
C ASP A 188 8.81 5.39 -8.88
N ARG A 189 8.50 4.12 -8.51
CA ARG A 189 9.08 2.93 -9.12
C ARG A 189 8.07 1.77 -9.09
N VAL A 190 8.00 1.01 -10.17
CA VAL A 190 7.15 -0.17 -10.30
C VAL A 190 8.03 -1.41 -10.48
N LEU A 191 7.82 -2.40 -9.64
CA LEU A 191 8.41 -3.72 -9.74
C LEU A 191 7.37 -4.72 -10.25
N VAL A 192 7.80 -5.63 -11.10
CA VAL A 192 6.96 -6.71 -11.63
C VAL A 192 7.32 -8.00 -10.93
N LEU A 193 6.37 -8.59 -10.20
CA LEU A 193 6.51 -9.89 -9.56
C LEU A 193 5.79 -10.95 -10.40
N ASN A 194 6.55 -11.88 -10.95
CA ASN A 194 6.07 -13.02 -11.71
C ASN A 194 6.86 -14.26 -11.35
N ASP A 195 6.22 -15.44 -11.36
CA ASP A 195 6.87 -16.73 -11.02
C ASP A 195 7.76 -16.65 -9.76
N GLN A 196 7.20 -16.04 -8.69
CA GLN A 196 7.83 -15.94 -7.36
C GLN A 196 9.09 -15.05 -7.31
N LYS A 197 9.41 -14.29 -8.38
CA LYS A 197 10.59 -13.42 -8.50
C LYS A 197 10.24 -12.05 -9.06
N PHE A 198 11.07 -11.06 -8.77
CA PHE A 198 11.03 -9.80 -9.51
C PHE A 198 11.66 -10.01 -10.89
N VAL A 199 10.87 -9.76 -11.95
CA VAL A 199 11.27 -9.95 -13.36
C VAL A 199 11.44 -8.64 -14.10
N GLY A 200 11.05 -7.52 -13.51
CA GLY A 200 11.20 -6.19 -14.12
C GLY A 200 11.12 -5.08 -13.08
N GLU A 201 11.82 -3.98 -13.37
CA GLU A 201 11.82 -2.76 -12.57
C GLU A 201 11.71 -1.55 -13.50
N TYR A 202 10.79 -0.63 -13.20
CA TYR A 202 10.48 0.53 -14.01
C TYR A 202 10.47 1.79 -13.16
N LYS A 203 11.36 2.73 -13.45
CA LYS A 203 11.36 4.05 -12.84
C LYS A 203 10.28 4.91 -13.48
N ILE A 204 9.47 5.57 -12.67
CA ILE A 204 8.37 6.43 -13.11
C ILE A 204 8.85 7.88 -13.10
N SER A 205 9.07 8.46 -14.27
CA SER A 205 9.63 9.80 -14.44
C SER A 205 8.58 10.91 -14.57
N PHE A 206 7.28 10.58 -14.45
CA PHE A 206 6.22 11.60 -14.50
C PHE A 206 6.32 12.55 -13.31
N ALA A 207 6.31 13.86 -13.60
CA ALA A 207 6.38 14.90 -12.58
C ALA A 207 5.22 14.83 -11.59
N ARG A 208 5.44 15.31 -10.38
CA ARG A 208 4.42 15.47 -9.35
C ARG A 208 4.11 16.97 -9.16
N PRO A 209 2.87 17.38 -8.86
CA PRO A 209 1.69 16.51 -8.66
C PRO A 209 1.21 15.85 -9.96
N ARG A 210 0.76 14.61 -9.85
CA ARG A 210 0.16 13.89 -10.98
C ARG A 210 -1.33 14.12 -11.01
N HIS A 211 -1.87 14.36 -12.19
CA HIS A 211 -3.31 14.49 -12.45
C HIS A 211 -3.75 13.35 -13.37
N GLU A 212 -5.02 12.97 -13.30
CA GLU A 212 -5.57 11.85 -14.08
C GLU A 212 -5.32 11.95 -15.59
N SER A 213 -5.20 13.18 -16.11
CA SER A 213 -4.90 13.43 -17.52
C SER A 213 -3.63 12.74 -18.04
N ILE A 214 -2.65 12.45 -17.16
CA ILE A 214 -1.44 11.73 -17.57
C ILE A 214 -1.72 10.32 -18.06
N LYS A 215 -2.80 9.68 -17.58
CA LYS A 215 -3.21 8.31 -17.97
C LYS A 215 -3.51 8.21 -19.47
N PHE A 216 -3.81 9.35 -20.12
CA PHE A 216 -4.10 9.42 -21.55
C PHE A 216 -2.88 9.78 -22.39
N SER A 217 -1.72 10.03 -21.79
CA SER A 217 -0.49 10.36 -22.52
C SER A 217 0.08 9.13 -23.24
N LEU A 218 0.81 9.38 -24.34
CA LEU A 218 1.46 8.31 -25.11
C LEU A 218 2.53 7.60 -24.25
N GLU A 219 3.29 8.37 -23.48
CA GLU A 219 4.35 7.87 -22.60
C GLU A 219 3.82 6.95 -21.52
N PHE A 220 2.68 7.32 -20.90
CA PHE A 220 2.01 6.48 -19.91
C PHE A 220 1.56 5.15 -20.53
N ASN A 221 0.94 5.19 -21.71
CA ASN A 221 0.45 4.00 -22.38
C ASN A 221 1.60 3.10 -22.88
N LYS A 222 2.72 3.66 -23.35
CA LYS A 222 3.92 2.88 -23.66
C LYS A 222 4.49 2.17 -22.45
N LEU A 223 4.61 2.88 -21.31
CA LEU A 223 5.10 2.28 -20.08
C LEU A 223 4.15 1.18 -19.56
N ARG A 224 2.83 1.41 -19.63
CA ARG A 224 1.83 0.39 -19.29
C ARG A 224 2.00 -0.87 -20.14
N GLN A 225 2.22 -0.71 -21.45
CA GLN A 225 2.46 -1.84 -22.35
C GLN A 225 3.73 -2.60 -21.98
N GLN A 226 4.85 -1.93 -21.71
CA GLN A 226 6.10 -2.58 -21.30
C GLN A 226 5.94 -3.40 -20.03
N ILE A 227 5.25 -2.86 -19.01
CA ILE A 227 4.98 -3.57 -17.76
C ILE A 227 4.06 -4.77 -18.01
N PHE A 228 3.04 -4.61 -18.87
CA PHE A 228 2.13 -5.70 -19.23
C PHE A 228 2.86 -6.85 -19.95
N GLU A 229 3.78 -6.52 -20.88
CA GLU A 229 4.62 -7.51 -21.55
C GLU A 229 5.48 -8.28 -20.55
N SER A 230 6.11 -7.62 -19.58
CA SER A 230 6.90 -8.28 -18.52
C SER A 230 6.05 -9.22 -17.64
N LEU A 231 4.77 -8.90 -17.41
CA LEU A 231 3.85 -9.80 -16.70
C LEU A 231 3.51 -11.07 -17.48
N ASN A 232 3.64 -11.04 -18.82
CA ASN A 232 3.28 -12.15 -19.68
C ASN A 232 4.48 -12.94 -20.19
N HIS A 233 5.70 -12.40 -20.09
CA HIS A 233 6.90 -13.17 -20.37
C HIS A 233 7.11 -14.19 -19.25
N THR A 234 6.65 -15.40 -19.46
CA THR A 234 7.13 -16.59 -18.75
C THR A 234 8.53 -16.90 -19.30
N ASN A 235 9.55 -16.85 -18.45
CA ASN A 235 10.86 -17.40 -18.82
C ASN A 235 10.66 -18.91 -19.09
N ASN A 236 10.64 -19.28 -20.39
CA ASN A 236 10.77 -20.66 -20.84
C ASN A 236 12.11 -21.24 -20.39
#